data_ae99ca62e25fed7fbdce9d2a7dc1441e
#
_entry.id   ae99ca62e25fed7fbdce9d2a7dc1441e
#
_cell.length_a   1.000
_cell.length_b   1.000
_cell.length_c   1.000
_cell.angle_alpha   90.00
_cell.angle_beta   90.00
_cell.angle_gamma   90.00
#
_symmetry.space_group_name_H-M   'P 1'
#
loop_
_entity.id
_entity.type
_entity.pdbx_description
1 polymer ?
#
loop_
_entity_poly.entity_id
_entity_poly.type
_entity_poly.pdbx_seq_one_letter_code
_entity_poly.pdbx_strand_id
1 'polypeptide(L)'
;MNQSISITPVLEEPTHQDTAVAKLFIKQLIILFLEMLLALPLGLLLAKFYTGGIVWIFGGIAAGTLVLQGCRLFYQYSPKPNRTARKVGMAFVGLTIGSSIHGNLTSVASGIPIFIFLTLFLLLCGGCIGYIYSRMSQTNLLTAMLATVPGGVGIMAAIAADYNRNVPLVALVQAIRVTTVVLTIPFIARTSVGNYWNPQTLPVKSALLNLDLSQLKLLLLVLLVTGLVVYLAILFKIPAGDFFGALLIGIGFNSLLNCLPFVGDIHFSPPPLINVLGQMLLGITIGEYWGDKPTFGKQTLGYALMSVAMTLAAGAIAAILAMQLTSWDWLTCLLVTAPGGSAEMILVSLALNHNVEIVTTGHLVRLIAINSSLPLWLFLFRRFDSQSELS
;
A
#
# COMPACT_ATOMS: atom_id res chain seq x y z
N MET A 1 -5.27 -61.48 -32.86
CA MET A 1 -4.49 -61.40 -31.61
C MET A 1 -4.34 -59.93 -31.28
N ASN A 2 -5.36 -59.34 -30.58
CA ASN A 2 -5.40 -57.92 -30.20
C ASN A 2 -4.87 -57.83 -28.74
N GLN A 3 -3.69 -57.24 -28.55
CA GLN A 3 -3.24 -56.86 -27.23
C GLN A 3 -3.77 -55.42 -26.91
N SER A 4 -4.73 -55.36 -26.02
CA SER A 4 -5.20 -54.12 -25.41
C SER A 4 -4.14 -53.65 -24.38
N ILE A 5 -3.45 -52.57 -24.70
CA ILE A 5 -2.56 -51.87 -23.76
C ILE A 5 -3.44 -51.05 -22.81
N SER A 6 -3.59 -51.51 -21.59
CA SER A 6 -4.21 -50.74 -20.50
C SER A 6 -3.22 -49.67 -19.99
N ILE A 7 -3.46 -48.42 -20.36
CA ILE A 7 -2.75 -47.27 -19.78
C ILE A 7 -3.40 -46.99 -18.43
N THR A 8 -2.84 -47.52 -17.35
CA THR A 8 -3.13 -47.02 -16.01
C THR A 8 -2.44 -45.66 -15.84
N PRO A 9 -3.16 -44.60 -15.41
CA PRO A 9 -2.52 -43.34 -15.10
C PRO A 9 -1.63 -43.57 -13.87
N VAL A 10 -0.31 -43.44 -14.06
CA VAL A 10 0.65 -43.39 -12.96
C VAL A 10 0.40 -42.05 -12.25
N LEU A 11 -0.24 -42.10 -11.08
CA LEU A 11 -0.26 -40.97 -10.15
C LEU A 11 1.19 -40.75 -9.72
N GLU A 12 1.85 -39.73 -10.30
CA GLU A 12 3.16 -39.30 -9.85
C GLU A 12 3.08 -38.92 -8.37
N GLU A 13 3.80 -39.64 -7.53
CA GLU A 13 3.96 -39.23 -6.12
C GLU A 13 4.54 -37.82 -6.07
N PRO A 14 3.98 -36.91 -5.22
CA PRO A 14 4.45 -35.54 -5.12
C PRO A 14 5.94 -35.55 -4.77
N THR A 15 6.73 -34.85 -5.57
CA THR A 15 8.18 -34.77 -5.37
C THR A 15 8.49 -34.13 -4.01
N HIS A 16 9.66 -34.44 -3.43
CA HIS A 16 10.10 -33.86 -2.15
C HIS A 16 10.07 -32.30 -2.18
N GLN A 17 10.16 -31.71 -3.35
CA GLN A 17 10.12 -30.27 -3.58
C GLN A 17 8.69 -29.73 -3.45
N ASP A 18 7.67 -30.45 -3.97
CA ASP A 18 6.26 -30.08 -3.86
C ASP A 18 5.76 -30.13 -2.41
N THR A 19 6.20 -31.14 -1.65
CA THR A 19 5.84 -31.24 -0.23
C THR A 19 6.48 -30.15 0.63
N ALA A 20 7.69 -29.69 0.30
CA ALA A 20 8.35 -28.58 0.99
C ALA A 20 7.66 -27.23 0.71
N VAL A 21 7.26 -26.99 -0.56
CA VAL A 21 6.51 -25.78 -0.96
C VAL A 21 5.14 -25.73 -0.28
N ALA A 22 4.43 -26.87 -0.27
CA ALA A 22 3.12 -26.95 0.41
C ALA A 22 3.22 -26.69 1.92
N LYS A 23 4.24 -27.23 2.60
CA LYS A 23 4.49 -26.96 4.02
C LYS A 23 4.79 -25.49 4.30
N LEU A 24 5.58 -24.84 3.44
CA LEU A 24 5.88 -23.42 3.57
C LEU A 24 4.62 -22.56 3.39
N PHE A 25 3.80 -22.90 2.40
CA PHE A 25 2.53 -22.22 2.14
C PHE A 25 1.56 -22.35 3.31
N ILE A 26 1.38 -23.55 3.85
CA ILE A 26 0.52 -23.81 5.03
C ILE A 26 1.02 -23.00 6.22
N LYS A 27 2.34 -22.96 6.46
CA LYS A 27 2.94 -22.19 7.54
C LYS A 27 2.66 -20.69 7.41
N GLN A 28 2.78 -20.12 6.20
CA GLN A 28 2.45 -18.72 5.94
C GLN A 28 0.97 -18.44 6.16
N LEU A 29 0.09 -19.37 5.79
CA LEU A 29 -1.35 -19.24 5.97
C LEU A 29 -1.75 -19.28 7.46
N ILE A 30 -1.12 -20.14 8.25
CA ILE A 30 -1.32 -20.20 9.71
C ILE A 30 -0.87 -18.90 10.37
N ILE A 31 0.30 -18.36 9.99
CA ILE A 31 0.81 -17.10 10.52
C ILE A 31 -0.17 -15.97 10.19
N LEU A 32 -0.59 -15.84 8.94
CA LEU A 32 -1.55 -14.83 8.52
C LEU A 32 -2.88 -14.95 9.29
N PHE A 33 -3.35 -16.17 9.51
CA PHE A 33 -4.57 -16.40 10.30
C PHE A 33 -4.41 -15.92 11.75
N LEU A 34 -3.27 -16.21 12.38
CA LEU A 34 -2.96 -15.73 13.74
C LEU A 34 -2.86 -14.20 13.79
N GLU A 35 -2.25 -13.58 12.78
CA GLU A 35 -2.16 -12.13 12.67
C GLU A 35 -3.53 -11.48 12.51
N MET A 36 -4.40 -12.04 11.66
CA MET A 36 -5.78 -11.57 11.50
C MET A 36 -6.60 -11.74 12.79
N LEU A 37 -6.45 -12.87 13.46
CA LEU A 37 -7.12 -13.13 14.75
C LEU A 37 -6.69 -12.14 15.83
N LEU A 38 -5.43 -11.74 15.84
CA LEU A 38 -4.90 -10.77 16.80
C LEU A 38 -5.19 -9.32 16.38
N ALA A 39 -5.22 -9.02 15.08
CA ALA A 39 -5.51 -7.68 14.56
C ALA A 39 -6.92 -7.21 14.93
N LEU A 40 -7.89 -8.12 14.97
CA LEU A 40 -9.27 -7.79 15.30
C LEU A 40 -9.44 -7.24 16.73
N PRO A 41 -9.02 -7.91 17.81
CA PRO A 41 -9.14 -7.37 19.16
C PRO A 41 -8.27 -6.12 19.37
N LEU A 42 -7.08 -6.05 18.73
CA LEU A 42 -6.23 -4.86 18.81
C LEU A 42 -6.87 -3.66 18.10
N GLY A 43 -7.48 -3.86 16.94
CA GLY A 43 -8.25 -2.83 16.24
C GLY A 43 -9.44 -2.34 17.08
N LEU A 44 -10.19 -3.26 17.69
CA LEU A 44 -11.30 -2.94 18.59
C LEU A 44 -10.83 -2.18 19.84
N LEU A 45 -9.69 -2.56 20.41
CA LEU A 45 -9.09 -1.86 21.55
C LEU A 45 -8.70 -0.43 21.17
N LEU A 46 -8.03 -0.27 20.04
CA LEU A 46 -7.61 1.04 19.53
C LEU A 46 -8.81 1.93 19.16
N ALA A 47 -9.91 1.34 18.71
CA ALA A 47 -11.15 2.06 18.41
C ALA A 47 -11.79 2.73 19.65
N LYS A 48 -11.47 2.29 20.86
CA LYS A 48 -11.88 2.96 22.10
C LYS A 48 -11.14 4.27 22.36
N PHE A 49 -9.88 4.34 21.93
CA PHE A 49 -9.01 5.49 22.17
C PHE A 49 -8.91 6.41 20.95
N TYR A 50 -9.07 5.84 19.78
CA TYR A 50 -8.92 6.53 18.50
C TYR A 50 -10.17 6.28 17.65
N THR A 51 -11.01 7.29 17.56
CA THR A 51 -12.22 7.25 16.71
C THR A 51 -11.83 7.62 15.28
N GLY A 52 -11.73 6.65 14.39
CA GLY A 52 -11.44 6.89 12.97
C GLY A 52 -11.36 5.60 12.19
N GLY A 53 -11.70 5.65 10.91
CA GLY A 53 -11.75 4.48 10.02
C GLY A 53 -10.43 3.74 9.81
N ILE A 54 -9.30 4.29 10.31
CA ILE A 54 -7.93 3.76 10.11
C ILE A 54 -7.43 2.89 11.27
N VAL A 55 -8.20 2.73 12.33
CA VAL A 55 -7.79 1.93 13.51
C VAL A 55 -7.45 0.48 13.15
N TRP A 56 -8.04 -0.04 12.11
CA TRP A 56 -7.80 -1.39 11.63
C TRP A 56 -6.41 -1.57 11.01
N ILE A 57 -5.87 -0.53 10.36
CA ILE A 57 -4.47 -0.53 9.89
C ILE A 57 -3.54 -0.59 11.11
N PHE A 58 -3.79 0.20 12.14
CA PHE A 58 -2.97 0.20 13.36
C PHE A 58 -3.05 -1.13 14.11
N GLY A 59 -4.25 -1.71 14.22
CA GLY A 59 -4.46 -3.05 14.76
C GLY A 59 -3.67 -4.10 13.98
N GLY A 60 -3.69 -4.01 12.65
CA GLY A 60 -2.91 -4.88 11.77
C GLY A 60 -1.39 -4.71 11.96
N ILE A 61 -0.87 -3.46 12.01
CA ILE A 61 0.56 -3.19 12.25
C ILE A 61 1.00 -3.80 13.59
N ALA A 62 0.22 -3.58 14.64
CA ALA A 62 0.51 -4.14 15.96
C ALA A 62 0.49 -5.67 15.94
N ALA A 63 -0.51 -6.29 15.32
CA ALA A 63 -0.63 -7.74 15.21
C ALA A 63 0.53 -8.36 14.43
N GLY A 64 0.82 -7.85 13.22
CA GLY A 64 1.94 -8.34 12.40
C GLY A 64 3.28 -8.21 13.13
N THR A 65 3.51 -7.08 13.80
CA THR A 65 4.73 -6.88 14.59
C THR A 65 4.82 -7.84 15.78
N LEU A 66 3.73 -8.05 16.53
CA LEU A 66 3.70 -8.93 17.71
C LEU A 66 3.86 -10.40 17.33
N VAL A 67 3.14 -10.88 16.32
CA VAL A 67 3.27 -12.27 15.85
C VAL A 67 4.67 -12.54 15.32
N LEU A 68 5.23 -11.59 14.57
CA LEU A 68 6.58 -11.67 14.08
C LEU A 68 7.61 -11.77 15.22
N GLN A 69 7.48 -10.91 16.24
CA GLN A 69 8.34 -10.96 17.43
C GLN A 69 8.17 -12.27 18.18
N GLY A 70 6.94 -12.78 18.33
CA GLY A 70 6.65 -14.08 18.92
C GLY A 70 7.30 -15.23 18.14
N CYS A 71 7.19 -15.24 16.82
CA CYS A 71 7.85 -16.24 15.98
C CYS A 71 9.36 -16.25 16.16
N ARG A 72 9.97 -15.08 16.36
CA ARG A 72 11.42 -14.96 16.60
C ARG A 72 11.84 -15.44 17.96
N LEU A 73 11.11 -15.04 19.00
CA LEU A 73 11.45 -15.35 20.38
C LEU A 73 11.27 -16.84 20.68
N PHE A 74 10.15 -17.43 20.22
CA PHE A 74 9.80 -18.81 20.57
C PHE A 74 10.25 -19.85 19.55
N TYR A 75 10.31 -19.48 18.26
CA TYR A 75 10.58 -20.44 17.18
C TYR A 75 11.88 -20.15 16.41
N GLN A 76 12.59 -19.06 16.74
CA GLN A 76 13.78 -18.58 16.02
C GLN A 76 13.56 -18.47 14.51
N TYR A 77 12.31 -18.20 14.11
CA TYR A 77 11.87 -18.12 12.73
C TYR A 77 11.40 -16.70 12.41
N SER A 78 11.87 -16.15 11.29
CA SER A 78 11.46 -14.84 10.78
C SER A 78 10.63 -15.05 9.51
N PRO A 79 9.29 -14.95 9.57
CA PRO A 79 8.45 -15.06 8.39
C PRO A 79 8.74 -13.88 7.44
N LYS A 80 8.73 -14.17 6.13
CA LYS A 80 8.83 -13.12 5.11
C LYS A 80 7.47 -12.45 4.92
N PRO A 81 7.44 -11.14 4.60
CA PRO A 81 6.19 -10.42 4.35
C PRO A 81 5.31 -11.10 3.30
N ASN A 82 4.04 -11.25 3.63
CA ASN A 82 3.08 -11.95 2.78
C ASN A 82 2.63 -11.04 1.63
N ARG A 83 3.28 -11.18 0.48
CA ARG A 83 2.97 -10.37 -0.72
C ARG A 83 1.55 -10.58 -1.24
N THR A 84 0.98 -11.78 -1.08
CA THR A 84 -0.40 -12.09 -1.51
C THR A 84 -1.40 -11.40 -0.60
N ALA A 85 -1.22 -11.46 0.73
CA ALA A 85 -2.05 -10.75 1.69
C ALA A 85 -2.07 -9.24 1.40
N ARG A 86 -0.90 -8.65 1.08
CA ARG A 86 -0.81 -7.24 0.69
C ARG A 86 -1.62 -6.94 -0.57
N LYS A 87 -1.51 -7.74 -1.62
CA LYS A 87 -2.27 -7.55 -2.87
C LYS A 87 -3.78 -7.62 -2.63
N VAL A 88 -4.23 -8.61 -1.86
CA VAL A 88 -5.65 -8.74 -1.49
C VAL A 88 -6.10 -7.53 -0.66
N GLY A 89 -5.31 -7.11 0.32
CA GLY A 89 -5.58 -5.91 1.11
C GLY A 89 -5.70 -4.66 0.25
N MET A 90 -4.76 -4.45 -0.70
CA MET A 90 -4.78 -3.35 -1.67
C MET A 90 -6.03 -3.39 -2.56
N ALA A 91 -6.42 -4.57 -3.05
CA ALA A 91 -7.62 -4.73 -3.88
C ALA A 91 -8.90 -4.41 -3.09
N PHE A 92 -9.03 -4.87 -1.85
CA PHE A 92 -10.20 -4.59 -1.01
C PHE A 92 -10.32 -3.09 -0.69
N VAL A 93 -9.20 -2.45 -0.35
CA VAL A 93 -9.16 -1.02 -0.09
C VAL A 93 -9.44 -0.22 -1.36
N GLY A 94 -8.83 -0.58 -2.49
CA GLY A 94 -9.08 0.06 -3.78
C GLY A 94 -10.56 -0.02 -4.19
N LEU A 95 -11.17 -1.20 -4.07
CA LEU A 95 -12.59 -1.41 -4.35
C LEU A 95 -13.48 -0.53 -3.47
N THR A 96 -13.21 -0.48 -2.16
CA THR A 96 -13.99 0.32 -1.21
C THR A 96 -13.87 1.82 -1.49
N ILE A 97 -12.65 2.30 -1.72
CA ILE A 97 -12.41 3.70 -2.06
C ILE A 97 -13.10 4.05 -3.38
N GLY A 98 -12.94 3.21 -4.42
CA GLY A 98 -13.56 3.43 -5.72
C GLY A 98 -15.07 3.53 -5.64
N SER A 99 -15.72 2.67 -4.86
CA SER A 99 -17.18 2.71 -4.66
C SER A 99 -17.68 3.92 -3.85
N SER A 100 -16.77 4.60 -3.13
CA SER A 100 -17.08 5.81 -2.35
C SER A 100 -16.88 7.10 -3.15
N ILE A 101 -16.27 7.03 -4.33
CA ILE A 101 -16.06 8.17 -5.21
C ILE A 101 -17.35 8.39 -6.04
N HIS A 102 -18.10 9.41 -5.66
CA HIS A 102 -19.35 9.81 -6.35
C HIS A 102 -19.20 11.13 -7.12
N GLY A 103 -18.03 11.78 -7.02
CA GLY A 103 -17.75 13.08 -7.60
C GLY A 103 -17.43 13.05 -9.10
N ASN A 104 -17.52 14.22 -9.72
CA ASN A 104 -17.19 14.42 -11.11
C ASN A 104 -15.65 14.45 -11.28
N LEU A 105 -15.05 13.34 -11.69
CA LEU A 105 -13.60 13.25 -11.94
C LEU A 105 -13.09 14.30 -12.94
N THR A 106 -13.99 14.84 -13.79
CA THR A 106 -13.63 15.92 -14.73
C THR A 106 -13.29 17.23 -14.02
N SER A 107 -13.91 17.51 -12.86
CA SER A 107 -13.58 18.70 -12.06
C SER A 107 -12.17 18.65 -11.46
N VAL A 108 -11.64 17.45 -11.26
CA VAL A 108 -10.31 17.23 -10.71
C VAL A 108 -9.24 17.28 -11.82
N ALA A 109 -9.64 17.12 -13.08
CA ALA A 109 -8.71 17.14 -14.22
C ALA A 109 -7.98 18.48 -14.37
N SER A 110 -8.60 19.59 -13.98
CA SER A 110 -7.96 20.92 -13.94
C SER A 110 -6.76 21.01 -12.99
N GLY A 111 -6.71 20.13 -11.98
CA GLY A 111 -5.60 20.02 -11.03
C GLY A 111 -4.39 19.22 -11.54
N ILE A 112 -4.47 18.54 -12.69
CA ILE A 112 -3.39 17.68 -13.20
C ILE A 112 -2.04 18.42 -13.32
N PRO A 113 -1.96 19.65 -13.87
CA PRO A 113 -0.69 20.38 -13.94
C PRO A 113 -0.05 20.60 -12.57
N ILE A 114 -0.86 20.88 -11.56
CA ILE A 114 -0.40 21.10 -10.18
C ILE A 114 0.10 19.78 -9.58
N PHE A 115 -0.61 18.68 -9.79
CA PHE A 115 -0.15 17.35 -9.33
C PHE A 115 1.19 16.96 -9.98
N ILE A 116 1.38 17.25 -11.28
CA ILE A 116 2.65 17.02 -11.98
C ILE A 116 3.75 17.89 -11.35
N PHE A 117 3.50 19.18 -11.15
CA PHE A 117 4.44 20.09 -10.51
C PHE A 117 4.86 19.62 -9.12
N LEU A 118 3.89 19.29 -8.25
CA LEU A 118 4.15 18.78 -6.90
C LEU A 118 4.93 17.46 -6.93
N THR A 119 4.63 16.59 -7.88
CA THR A 119 5.36 15.32 -8.05
C THR A 119 6.81 15.56 -8.46
N LEU A 120 7.05 16.44 -9.41
CA LEU A 120 8.41 16.81 -9.83
C LEU A 120 9.19 17.46 -8.68
N PHE A 121 8.55 18.36 -7.93
CA PHE A 121 9.13 18.95 -6.74
C PHE A 121 9.54 17.88 -5.71
N LEU A 122 8.65 16.94 -5.38
CA LEU A 122 8.94 15.86 -4.45
C LEU A 122 10.03 14.90 -4.97
N LEU A 123 10.09 14.66 -6.27
CA LEU A 123 11.16 13.86 -6.89
C LEU A 123 12.51 14.55 -6.75
N LEU A 124 12.58 15.86 -7.02
CA LEU A 124 13.80 16.64 -6.85
C LEU A 124 14.25 16.65 -5.37
N CYS A 125 13.33 16.90 -4.44
CA CYS A 125 13.61 16.80 -3.01
C CYS A 125 14.12 15.40 -2.63
N GLY A 126 13.47 14.34 -3.15
CA GLY A 126 13.90 12.96 -2.94
C GLY A 126 15.32 12.70 -3.45
N GLY A 127 15.68 13.26 -4.60
CA GLY A 127 17.03 13.25 -5.16
C GLY A 127 18.05 13.95 -4.26
N CYS A 128 17.74 15.15 -3.79
CA CYS A 128 18.60 15.88 -2.84
C CYS A 128 18.79 15.11 -1.53
N ILE A 129 17.69 14.57 -0.96
CA ILE A 129 17.73 13.77 0.26
C ILE A 129 18.56 12.50 0.05
N GLY A 130 18.42 11.83 -1.09
CA GLY A 130 19.22 10.67 -1.45
C GLY A 130 20.70 10.97 -1.54
N TYR A 131 21.07 12.12 -2.15
CA TYR A 131 22.44 12.58 -2.19
C TYR A 131 23.00 12.84 -0.78
N ILE A 132 22.26 13.57 0.06
CA ILE A 132 22.66 13.83 1.46
C ILE A 132 22.81 12.51 2.22
N TYR A 133 21.85 11.61 2.08
CA TYR A 133 21.88 10.29 2.72
C TYR A 133 23.09 9.46 2.27
N SER A 134 23.43 9.47 0.97
CA SER A 134 24.61 8.79 0.43
C SER A 134 25.90 9.30 1.08
N ARG A 135 26.04 10.62 1.21
CA ARG A 135 27.21 11.25 1.82
C ARG A 135 27.34 10.95 3.33
N MET A 136 26.22 10.97 4.06
CA MET A 136 26.21 10.72 5.49
C MET A 136 26.42 9.25 5.85
N SER A 137 25.76 8.35 5.13
CA SER A 137 25.80 6.91 5.39
C SER A 137 26.94 6.19 4.68
N GLN A 138 27.72 6.91 3.87
CA GLN A 138 28.81 6.35 3.03
C GLN A 138 28.33 5.17 2.16
N THR A 139 27.10 5.20 1.73
CA THR A 139 26.54 4.23 0.78
C THR A 139 26.59 4.78 -0.63
N ASN A 140 26.62 3.88 -1.62
CA ASN A 140 26.61 4.34 -3.01
C ASN A 140 25.32 5.11 -3.35
N LEU A 141 25.41 6.05 -4.28
CA LEU A 141 24.34 6.97 -4.63
C LEU A 141 23.07 6.24 -5.08
N LEU A 142 23.21 5.20 -5.89
CA LEU A 142 22.05 4.43 -6.38
C LEU A 142 21.30 3.75 -5.23
N THR A 143 21.99 3.13 -4.27
CA THR A 143 21.37 2.55 -3.07
C THR A 143 20.64 3.63 -2.27
N ALA A 144 21.28 4.78 -2.04
CA ALA A 144 20.71 5.90 -1.32
C ALA A 144 19.44 6.44 -1.98
N MET A 145 19.45 6.59 -3.29
CA MET A 145 18.30 7.03 -4.08
C MET A 145 17.13 6.04 -4.02
N LEU A 146 17.40 4.74 -4.20
CA LEU A 146 16.39 3.70 -4.08
C LEU A 146 15.82 3.60 -2.66
N ALA A 147 16.60 3.96 -1.65
CA ALA A 147 16.15 3.99 -0.27
C ALA A 147 15.24 5.19 0.03
N THR A 148 15.52 6.38 -0.52
CA THR A 148 14.87 7.65 -0.13
C THR A 148 13.74 8.07 -1.07
N VAL A 149 13.85 7.82 -2.37
CA VAL A 149 12.81 8.18 -3.36
C VAL A 149 11.53 7.37 -3.11
N PRO A 150 10.35 8.00 -3.09
CA PRO A 150 9.09 7.30 -2.89
C PRO A 150 8.70 6.48 -4.12
N GLY A 151 8.80 5.13 -4.02
CA GLY A 151 8.46 4.21 -5.11
C GLY A 151 7.90 2.86 -4.63
N GLY A 152 7.65 2.73 -3.33
CA GLY A 152 7.14 1.51 -2.70
C GLY A 152 8.24 0.50 -2.33
N VAL A 153 8.13 -0.06 -1.13
CA VAL A 153 9.14 -0.96 -0.52
C VAL A 153 9.52 -2.11 -1.45
N GLY A 154 8.51 -2.80 -2.01
CA GLY A 154 8.74 -3.99 -2.84
C GLY A 154 9.40 -3.68 -4.18
N ILE A 155 9.02 -2.57 -4.84
CA ILE A 155 9.55 -2.18 -6.15
C ILE A 155 10.99 -1.72 -6.00
N MET A 156 11.26 -0.84 -5.04
CA MET A 156 12.61 -0.30 -4.83
C MET A 156 13.60 -1.37 -4.36
N ALA A 157 13.15 -2.31 -3.51
CA ALA A 157 13.94 -3.45 -3.09
C ALA A 157 14.23 -4.42 -4.26
N ALA A 158 13.27 -4.66 -5.16
CA ALA A 158 13.47 -5.48 -6.34
C ALA A 158 14.49 -4.84 -7.30
N ILE A 159 14.37 -3.54 -7.57
CA ILE A 159 15.33 -2.80 -8.39
C ILE A 159 16.72 -2.84 -7.75
N ALA A 160 16.82 -2.67 -6.43
CA ALA A 160 18.11 -2.80 -5.73
C ALA A 160 18.73 -4.18 -5.94
N ALA A 161 17.92 -5.25 -5.93
CA ALA A 161 18.39 -6.61 -6.22
C ALA A 161 18.88 -6.75 -7.68
N ASP A 162 18.12 -6.26 -8.65
CA ASP A 162 18.46 -6.30 -10.08
C ASP A 162 19.79 -5.60 -10.39
N TYR A 163 20.09 -4.54 -9.62
CA TYR A 163 21.35 -3.80 -9.76
C TYR A 163 22.45 -4.19 -8.74
N ASN A 164 22.31 -5.33 -8.05
CA ASN A 164 23.26 -5.83 -7.04
C ASN A 164 23.57 -4.78 -5.95
N ARG A 165 22.54 -4.05 -5.49
CA ARG A 165 22.68 -3.03 -4.44
C ARG A 165 22.22 -3.56 -3.07
N ASN A 166 22.42 -2.78 -2.01
CA ASN A 166 22.08 -3.19 -0.65
C ASN A 166 20.55 -3.25 -0.43
N VAL A 167 19.94 -4.36 -0.83
CA VAL A 167 18.48 -4.61 -0.71
C VAL A 167 17.95 -4.43 0.72
N PRO A 168 18.62 -5.01 1.76
CA PRO A 168 18.15 -4.84 3.13
C PRO A 168 18.10 -3.38 3.59
N LEU A 169 19.09 -2.57 3.21
CA LEU A 169 19.13 -1.15 3.57
C LEU A 169 18.00 -0.37 2.88
N VAL A 170 17.78 -0.62 1.58
CA VAL A 170 16.67 -0.01 0.83
C VAL A 170 15.33 -0.38 1.45
N ALA A 171 15.12 -1.66 1.75
CA ALA A 171 13.90 -2.13 2.39
C ALA A 171 13.67 -1.51 3.78
N LEU A 172 14.74 -1.39 4.59
CA LEU A 172 14.67 -0.77 5.92
C LEU A 172 14.22 0.69 5.86
N VAL A 173 14.90 1.52 5.05
CA VAL A 173 14.58 2.96 4.97
C VAL A 173 13.17 3.18 4.44
N GLN A 174 12.79 2.42 3.40
CA GLN A 174 11.44 2.45 2.84
C GLN A 174 10.38 2.03 3.89
N ALA A 175 10.63 0.96 4.68
CA ALA A 175 9.73 0.48 5.73
C ALA A 175 9.58 1.51 6.85
N ILE A 176 10.69 2.10 7.33
CA ILE A 176 10.65 3.18 8.34
C ILE A 176 9.80 4.33 7.82
N ARG A 177 9.99 4.75 6.56
CA ARG A 177 9.23 5.85 5.98
C ARG A 177 7.74 5.55 5.96
N VAL A 178 7.32 4.41 5.36
CA VAL A 178 5.90 4.04 5.27
C VAL A 178 5.27 3.96 6.66
N THR A 179 5.93 3.28 7.60
CA THR A 179 5.43 3.16 8.98
C THR A 179 5.29 4.51 9.64
N THR A 180 6.33 5.37 9.55
CA THR A 180 6.30 6.70 10.17
C THR A 180 5.17 7.55 9.58
N VAL A 181 5.00 7.57 8.25
CA VAL A 181 3.96 8.36 7.59
C VAL A 181 2.56 7.85 7.98
N VAL A 182 2.35 6.53 7.94
CA VAL A 182 1.05 5.92 8.29
C VAL A 182 0.68 6.18 9.75
N LEU A 183 1.67 6.26 10.64
CA LEU A 183 1.43 6.57 12.05
C LEU A 183 1.26 8.08 12.30
N THR A 184 2.04 8.96 11.66
CA THR A 184 2.07 10.40 11.98
C THR A 184 1.00 11.21 11.24
N ILE A 185 0.77 10.96 9.96
CA ILE A 185 -0.16 11.76 9.15
C ILE A 185 -1.59 11.75 9.70
N PRO A 186 -2.17 10.61 10.13
CA PRO A 186 -3.50 10.61 10.72
C PRO A 186 -3.61 11.43 12.02
N PHE A 187 -2.54 11.48 12.83
CA PHE A 187 -2.50 12.32 14.02
C PHE A 187 -2.52 13.81 13.65
N ILE A 188 -1.67 14.21 12.68
CA ILE A 188 -1.65 15.59 12.19
C ILE A 188 -3.01 15.95 11.57
N ALA A 189 -3.57 15.07 10.76
CA ALA A 189 -4.86 15.25 10.14
C ALA A 189 -5.98 15.45 11.17
N ARG A 190 -5.99 14.66 12.24
CA ARG A 190 -6.95 14.78 13.34
C ARG A 190 -6.89 16.13 14.06
N THR A 191 -5.68 16.63 14.33
CA THR A 191 -5.53 17.94 14.99
C THR A 191 -5.97 19.10 14.09
N SER A 192 -5.96 18.91 12.77
CA SER A 192 -6.35 19.92 11.80
C SER A 192 -7.87 20.04 11.62
N VAL A 193 -8.63 18.97 11.84
CA VAL A 193 -10.11 18.94 11.66
C VAL A 193 -10.85 19.51 12.88
N GLY A 194 -10.21 19.64 14.03
CA GLY A 194 -10.82 20.18 15.25
C GLY A 194 -12.05 19.40 15.74
N ASN A 195 -13.01 20.09 16.35
CA ASN A 195 -14.22 19.48 16.93
C ASN A 195 -15.29 19.03 15.90
N TYR A 196 -15.07 19.25 14.61
CA TYR A 196 -15.95 18.77 13.53
C TYR A 196 -15.73 17.28 13.19
N TRP A 197 -14.90 16.60 13.98
CA TRP A 197 -14.71 15.16 13.89
C TRP A 197 -16.01 14.43 14.24
N ASN A 198 -16.74 14.04 13.23
CA ASN A 198 -17.85 13.10 13.39
C ASN A 198 -17.30 11.70 13.08
N PRO A 199 -16.93 10.91 14.12
CA PRO A 199 -16.42 9.57 13.88
C PRO A 199 -17.52 8.78 13.17
N GLN A 200 -17.28 8.36 11.94
CA GLN A 200 -18.08 7.28 11.39
C GLN A 200 -17.82 6.06 12.29
N THR A 201 -18.66 5.92 13.30
CA THR A 201 -18.72 4.68 14.08
C THR A 201 -19.06 3.60 13.08
N LEU A 202 -18.08 2.75 12.78
CA LEU A 202 -18.37 1.57 11.99
C LEU A 202 -19.56 0.88 12.64
N PRO A 203 -20.67 0.68 11.94
CA PRO A 203 -21.81 -0.05 12.47
C PRO A 203 -21.44 -1.52 12.57
N VAL A 204 -20.58 -1.86 13.56
CA VAL A 204 -20.11 -3.24 13.79
C VAL A 204 -21.30 -4.18 14.09
N LYS A 205 -22.43 -3.64 14.56
CA LYS A 205 -23.58 -4.46 14.92
C LYS A 205 -24.63 -4.68 13.82
N SER A 206 -24.74 -3.82 12.82
CA SER A 206 -25.85 -3.93 11.85
C SER A 206 -25.46 -4.33 10.44
N ALA A 207 -24.21 -4.11 10.02
CA ALA A 207 -23.80 -4.31 8.63
C ALA A 207 -23.08 -5.65 8.35
N LEU A 208 -22.67 -6.38 9.39
CA LEU A 208 -21.99 -7.69 9.21
C LEU A 208 -22.94 -8.84 8.88
N LEU A 209 -24.24 -8.71 9.18
CA LEU A 209 -25.19 -9.83 9.17
C LEU A 209 -26.41 -9.64 8.25
N ASN A 210 -26.64 -8.48 7.68
CA ASN A 210 -27.78 -8.25 6.79
C ASN A 210 -27.37 -8.18 5.30
N LEU A 211 -26.60 -9.15 4.84
CA LEU A 211 -26.40 -9.35 3.40
C LEU A 211 -27.64 -10.09 2.88
N ASP A 212 -28.50 -9.36 2.20
CA ASP A 212 -29.55 -9.95 1.37
C ASP A 212 -28.91 -10.81 0.28
N LEU A 213 -29.56 -11.89 -0.14
CA LEU A 213 -29.02 -12.85 -1.13
C LEU A 213 -28.65 -12.14 -2.45
N SER A 214 -29.38 -11.08 -2.81
CA SER A 214 -29.08 -10.23 -3.96
C SER A 214 -27.76 -9.48 -3.80
N GLN A 215 -27.50 -8.87 -2.65
CA GLN A 215 -26.26 -8.17 -2.33
C GLN A 215 -25.06 -9.12 -2.25
N LEU A 216 -25.28 -10.35 -1.75
CA LEU A 216 -24.24 -11.37 -1.74
C LEU A 216 -23.82 -11.79 -3.16
N LYS A 217 -24.77 -11.95 -4.10
CA LYS A 217 -24.47 -12.24 -5.50
C LYS A 217 -23.68 -11.11 -6.15
N LEU A 218 -24.07 -9.86 -5.91
CA LEU A 218 -23.34 -8.68 -6.42
C LEU A 218 -21.95 -8.57 -5.82
N LEU A 219 -21.79 -8.88 -4.52
CA LEU A 219 -20.48 -8.92 -3.87
C LEU A 219 -19.57 -9.98 -4.51
N LEU A 220 -20.07 -11.19 -4.73
CA LEU A 220 -19.30 -12.23 -5.40
C LEU A 220 -18.92 -11.84 -6.83
N LEU A 221 -19.84 -11.22 -7.56
CA LEU A 221 -19.59 -10.74 -8.92
C LEU A 221 -18.50 -9.65 -8.93
N VAL A 222 -18.61 -8.63 -8.08
CA VAL A 222 -17.61 -7.55 -8.04
C VAL A 222 -16.24 -8.06 -7.60
N LEU A 223 -16.18 -9.00 -6.65
CA LEU A 223 -14.92 -9.62 -6.23
C LEU A 223 -14.30 -10.46 -7.36
N LEU A 224 -15.09 -11.18 -8.12
CA LEU A 224 -14.62 -11.94 -9.28
C LEU A 224 -14.07 -11.01 -10.35
N VAL A 225 -14.81 -9.96 -10.72
CA VAL A 225 -14.37 -8.97 -11.72
C VAL A 225 -13.10 -8.24 -11.23
N THR A 226 -13.07 -7.85 -9.96
CA THR A 226 -11.88 -7.22 -9.35
C THR A 226 -10.68 -8.18 -9.39
N GLY A 227 -10.89 -9.45 -9.04
CA GLY A 227 -9.84 -10.48 -9.09
C GLY A 227 -9.27 -10.65 -10.49
N LEU A 228 -10.15 -10.66 -11.51
CA LEU A 228 -9.74 -10.76 -12.91
C LEU A 228 -8.92 -9.53 -13.34
N VAL A 229 -9.38 -8.32 -13.03
CA VAL A 229 -8.67 -7.08 -13.38
C VAL A 229 -7.34 -6.99 -12.69
N VAL A 230 -7.26 -7.33 -11.40
CA VAL A 230 -6.01 -7.39 -10.64
C VAL A 230 -5.05 -8.43 -11.23
N TYR A 231 -5.56 -9.61 -11.61
CA TYR A 231 -4.76 -10.64 -12.27
C TYR A 231 -4.18 -10.13 -13.60
N LEU A 232 -4.99 -9.50 -14.45
CA LEU A 232 -4.53 -8.89 -15.69
C LEU A 232 -3.51 -7.76 -15.43
N ALA A 233 -3.74 -6.91 -14.45
CA ALA A 233 -2.81 -5.85 -14.09
C ALA A 233 -1.45 -6.40 -13.64
N ILE A 234 -1.43 -7.51 -12.91
CA ILE A 234 -0.18 -8.21 -12.54
C ILE A 234 0.50 -8.82 -13.76
N LEU A 235 -0.28 -9.44 -14.66
CA LEU A 235 0.23 -10.05 -15.90
C LEU A 235 0.90 -9.00 -16.80
N PHE A 236 0.29 -7.83 -16.94
CA PHE A 236 0.84 -6.70 -17.70
C PHE A 236 1.87 -5.86 -16.91
N LYS A 237 2.24 -6.30 -15.71
CA LYS A 237 3.20 -5.62 -14.83
C LYS A 237 2.84 -4.16 -14.56
N ILE A 238 1.55 -3.84 -14.44
CA ILE A 238 1.07 -2.48 -14.15
C ILE A 238 1.45 -2.14 -12.70
N PRO A 239 2.17 -1.03 -12.46
CA PRO A 239 2.56 -0.62 -11.11
C PRO A 239 1.35 -0.35 -10.22
N ALA A 240 1.30 -0.96 -9.02
CA ALA A 240 0.17 -0.90 -8.09
C ALA A 240 -1.20 -1.22 -8.73
N GLY A 241 -1.19 -2.07 -9.77
CA GLY A 241 -2.40 -2.48 -10.47
C GLY A 241 -3.39 -3.26 -9.58
N ASP A 242 -2.93 -3.85 -8.50
CA ASP A 242 -3.73 -4.44 -7.42
C ASP A 242 -4.66 -3.41 -6.74
N PHE A 243 -4.15 -2.21 -6.48
CA PHE A 243 -4.94 -1.12 -5.89
C PHE A 243 -5.76 -0.36 -6.94
N PHE A 244 -5.10 0.17 -7.98
CA PHE A 244 -5.77 1.02 -8.95
C PHE A 244 -6.73 0.26 -9.86
N GLY A 245 -6.45 -1.00 -10.20
CA GLY A 245 -7.39 -1.87 -10.91
C GLY A 245 -8.68 -2.07 -10.12
N ALA A 246 -8.57 -2.38 -8.83
CA ALA A 246 -9.72 -2.54 -7.95
C ALA A 246 -10.48 -1.22 -7.74
N LEU A 247 -9.76 -0.08 -7.63
CA LEU A 247 -10.35 1.26 -7.52
C LEU A 247 -11.18 1.60 -8.77
N LEU A 248 -10.67 1.34 -9.97
CA LEU A 248 -11.42 1.57 -11.21
C LEU A 248 -12.68 0.70 -11.29
N ILE A 249 -12.61 -0.55 -10.84
CA ILE A 249 -13.81 -1.40 -10.74
C ILE A 249 -14.79 -0.81 -9.73
N GLY A 250 -14.33 -0.35 -8.56
CA GLY A 250 -15.18 0.32 -7.57
C GLY A 250 -15.93 1.52 -8.13
N ILE A 251 -15.23 2.39 -8.89
CA ILE A 251 -15.83 3.56 -9.54
C ILE A 251 -16.85 3.15 -10.61
N GLY A 252 -16.49 2.18 -11.47
CA GLY A 252 -17.25 1.86 -12.68
C GLY A 252 -18.32 0.78 -12.49
N PHE A 253 -18.31 0.00 -11.42
CA PHE A 253 -19.14 -1.20 -11.29
C PHE A 253 -20.64 -0.91 -11.41
N ASN A 254 -21.15 0.04 -10.64
CA ASN A 254 -22.58 0.42 -10.70
C ASN A 254 -22.93 0.98 -12.07
N SER A 255 -22.09 1.83 -12.66
CA SER A 255 -22.32 2.41 -13.97
C SER A 255 -22.33 1.32 -15.07
N LEU A 256 -21.41 0.37 -15.00
CA LEU A 256 -21.35 -0.76 -15.95
C LEU A 256 -22.60 -1.65 -15.85
N LEU A 257 -23.09 -1.94 -14.64
CA LEU A 257 -24.29 -2.74 -14.45
C LEU A 257 -25.54 -2.00 -14.95
N ASN A 258 -25.65 -0.71 -14.65
CA ASN A 258 -26.80 0.10 -15.07
C ASN A 258 -26.84 0.38 -16.59
N CYS A 259 -25.72 0.17 -17.30
CA CYS A 259 -25.72 0.17 -18.77
C CYS A 259 -26.32 -1.10 -19.40
N LEU A 260 -26.55 -2.17 -18.62
CA LEU A 260 -27.12 -3.40 -19.12
C LEU A 260 -28.64 -3.30 -19.18
N PRO A 261 -29.29 -3.55 -20.35
CA PRO A 261 -30.72 -3.30 -20.55
C PRO A 261 -31.66 -4.21 -19.74
N PHE A 262 -31.10 -5.24 -19.09
CA PHE A 262 -31.86 -6.20 -18.27
C PHE A 262 -31.70 -6.00 -16.77
N VAL A 263 -30.94 -5.00 -16.36
CA VAL A 263 -30.58 -4.74 -14.95
C VAL A 263 -31.21 -3.39 -14.58
N GLY A 264 -32.06 -3.37 -13.56
CA GLY A 264 -32.62 -2.12 -13.04
C GLY A 264 -31.54 -1.27 -12.35
N ASP A 265 -31.90 -0.09 -11.87
CA ASP A 265 -30.98 0.80 -11.14
C ASP A 265 -30.37 0.08 -9.92
N ILE A 266 -29.10 -0.30 -10.03
CA ILE A 266 -28.34 -0.95 -8.97
C ILE A 266 -27.47 0.09 -8.28
N HIS A 267 -27.64 0.20 -6.96
CA HIS A 267 -26.77 0.93 -6.06
C HIS A 267 -26.04 -0.07 -5.13
N PHE A 268 -24.99 -0.70 -5.63
CA PHE A 268 -24.18 -1.61 -4.85
C PHE A 268 -23.04 -0.84 -4.16
N SER A 269 -22.86 -1.10 -2.87
CA SER A 269 -21.73 -0.64 -2.08
C SER A 269 -21.09 -1.85 -1.37
N PRO A 270 -19.78 -2.06 -1.46
CA PRO A 270 -19.13 -3.15 -0.74
C PRO A 270 -19.41 -3.07 0.75
N PRO A 271 -19.69 -4.21 1.42
CA PRO A 271 -19.92 -4.20 2.86
C PRO A 271 -18.70 -3.67 3.61
N PRO A 272 -18.89 -2.97 4.75
CA PRO A 272 -17.80 -2.41 5.55
C PRO A 272 -16.75 -3.44 5.96
N LEU A 273 -17.12 -4.72 6.03
CA LEU A 273 -16.21 -5.83 6.32
C LEU A 273 -15.05 -5.90 5.31
N ILE A 274 -15.31 -5.64 4.02
CA ILE A 274 -14.27 -5.65 2.98
C ILE A 274 -13.22 -4.58 3.26
N ASN A 275 -13.66 -3.38 3.67
CA ASN A 275 -12.75 -2.31 4.06
C ASN A 275 -11.91 -2.67 5.30
N VAL A 276 -12.56 -3.22 6.34
CA VAL A 276 -11.89 -3.65 7.58
C VAL A 276 -10.84 -4.71 7.27
N LEU A 277 -11.20 -5.75 6.52
CA LEU A 277 -10.26 -6.81 6.12
C LEU A 277 -9.10 -6.25 5.29
N GLY A 278 -9.39 -5.37 4.33
CA GLY A 278 -8.36 -4.70 3.53
C GLY A 278 -7.36 -3.92 4.38
N GLN A 279 -7.86 -3.12 5.32
CA GLN A 279 -7.03 -2.35 6.24
C GLN A 279 -6.19 -3.23 7.16
N MET A 280 -6.78 -4.29 7.73
CA MET A 280 -6.06 -5.24 8.57
C MET A 280 -4.92 -5.90 7.80
N LEU A 281 -5.19 -6.40 6.59
CA LEU A 281 -4.17 -7.01 5.72
C LEU A 281 -3.04 -6.04 5.37
N LEU A 282 -3.36 -4.78 5.04
CA LEU A 282 -2.34 -3.76 4.80
C LEU A 282 -1.51 -3.48 6.06
N GLY A 283 -2.16 -3.32 7.20
CA GLY A 283 -1.48 -3.12 8.48
C GLY A 283 -0.55 -4.25 8.84
N ILE A 284 -1.01 -5.51 8.74
CA ILE A 284 -0.21 -6.72 8.99
C ILE A 284 1.06 -6.69 8.14
N THR A 285 0.94 -6.43 6.83
CA THR A 285 2.10 -6.42 5.94
C THR A 285 3.09 -5.29 6.25
N ILE A 286 2.62 -4.15 6.76
CA ILE A 286 3.51 -3.09 7.27
C ILE A 286 4.22 -3.57 8.54
N GLY A 287 3.52 -4.24 9.45
CA GLY A 287 4.11 -4.85 10.64
C GLY A 287 5.15 -5.91 10.32
N GLU A 288 4.91 -6.74 9.32
CA GLU A 288 5.83 -7.78 8.83
C GLU A 288 7.13 -7.21 8.22
N TYR A 289 7.14 -5.97 7.68
CA TYR A 289 8.38 -5.34 7.18
C TYR A 289 9.47 -5.19 8.25
N TRP A 290 9.09 -5.21 9.52
CA TRP A 290 10.04 -5.20 10.64
C TRP A 290 10.63 -6.58 10.94
N GLY A 291 10.26 -7.59 10.15
CA GLY A 291 10.68 -8.98 10.26
C GLY A 291 12.10 -9.27 9.86
N ASP A 292 12.53 -8.80 8.74
CA ASP A 292 13.90 -8.97 8.27
C ASP A 292 14.78 -7.88 8.90
N LYS A 293 15.35 -8.16 10.08
CA LYS A 293 16.41 -7.31 10.63
C LYS A 293 17.77 -7.90 10.27
N PRO A 294 18.46 -7.41 9.25
CA PRO A 294 19.91 -7.36 9.36
C PRO A 294 20.22 -6.49 10.59
N THR A 295 21.22 -6.86 11.36
CA THR A 295 21.68 -6.08 12.53
C THR A 295 22.30 -4.78 12.03
N PHE A 296 21.46 -3.80 11.71
CA PHE A 296 21.92 -2.46 11.36
C PHE A 296 22.43 -1.77 12.64
N GLY A 297 23.59 -1.17 12.53
CA GLY A 297 24.15 -0.36 13.60
C GLY A 297 23.23 0.85 13.94
N LYS A 298 23.34 1.36 15.17
CA LYS A 298 22.58 2.53 15.62
C LYS A 298 22.73 3.74 14.69
N GLN A 299 23.91 3.91 14.08
CA GLN A 299 24.19 4.98 13.12
C GLN A 299 23.34 4.84 11.84
N THR A 300 23.27 3.64 11.26
CA THR A 300 22.45 3.38 10.07
C THR A 300 20.97 3.67 10.33
N LEU A 301 20.46 3.27 11.50
CA LEU A 301 19.10 3.59 11.91
C LEU A 301 18.90 5.12 12.07
N GLY A 302 19.88 5.81 12.67
CA GLY A 302 19.85 7.27 12.81
C GLY A 302 19.79 7.99 11.47
N TYR A 303 20.64 7.59 10.50
CA TYR A 303 20.61 8.16 9.14
C TYR A 303 19.28 7.84 8.40
N ALA A 304 18.74 6.64 8.59
CA ALA A 304 17.43 6.28 8.03
C ALA A 304 16.31 7.17 8.60
N LEU A 305 16.25 7.36 9.91
CA LEU A 305 15.28 8.24 10.57
C LEU A 305 15.44 9.70 10.12
N MET A 306 16.68 10.18 9.99
CA MET A 306 16.95 11.52 9.49
C MET A 306 16.45 11.71 8.06
N SER A 307 16.71 10.75 7.17
CA SER A 307 16.21 10.82 5.78
C SER A 307 14.68 10.83 5.73
N VAL A 308 14.01 10.08 6.60
CA VAL A 308 12.55 10.07 6.71
C VAL A 308 12.04 11.43 7.22
N ALA A 309 12.68 12.02 8.25
CA ALA A 309 12.33 13.35 8.74
C ALA A 309 12.46 14.41 7.64
N MET A 310 13.56 14.39 6.87
CA MET A 310 13.74 15.28 5.71
C MET A 310 12.67 15.08 4.65
N THR A 311 12.26 13.83 4.39
CA THR A 311 11.21 13.52 3.42
C THR A 311 9.85 14.03 3.89
N LEU A 312 9.53 13.91 5.19
CA LEU A 312 8.32 14.48 5.79
C LEU A 312 8.33 16.01 5.70
N ALA A 313 9.46 16.66 6.00
CA ALA A 313 9.62 18.10 5.86
C ALA A 313 9.40 18.56 4.40
N ALA A 314 9.96 17.84 3.42
CA ALA A 314 9.73 18.11 2.01
C ALA A 314 8.24 17.96 1.63
N GLY A 315 7.55 16.96 2.17
CA GLY A 315 6.10 16.79 2.01
C GLY A 315 5.30 17.95 2.60
N ALA A 316 5.67 18.42 3.78
CA ALA A 316 5.04 19.59 4.41
C ALA A 316 5.26 20.88 3.61
N ILE A 317 6.48 21.12 3.09
CA ILE A 317 6.77 22.24 2.21
C ILE A 317 5.93 22.13 0.92
N ALA A 318 5.85 20.95 0.32
CA ALA A 318 5.01 20.72 -0.84
C ALA A 318 3.52 20.99 -0.56
N ALA A 319 3.03 20.65 0.65
CA ALA A 319 1.66 20.97 1.08
C ALA A 319 1.43 22.49 1.16
N ILE A 320 2.38 23.24 1.73
CA ILE A 320 2.31 24.71 1.79
C ILE A 320 2.31 25.29 0.37
N LEU A 321 3.16 24.80 -0.53
CA LEU A 321 3.17 25.22 -1.93
C LEU A 321 1.84 24.92 -2.63
N ALA A 322 1.27 23.74 -2.39
CA ALA A 322 -0.04 23.37 -2.93
C ALA A 322 -1.13 24.33 -2.45
N MET A 323 -1.15 24.72 -1.17
CA MET A 323 -2.10 25.71 -0.63
C MET A 323 -1.96 27.08 -1.30
N GLN A 324 -0.74 27.49 -1.67
CA GLN A 324 -0.52 28.78 -2.35
C GLN A 324 -0.95 28.75 -3.81
N LEU A 325 -0.91 27.58 -4.43
CA LEU A 325 -1.21 27.42 -5.86
C LEU A 325 -2.66 26.99 -6.13
N THR A 326 -3.39 26.57 -5.08
CA THR A 326 -4.75 26.06 -5.20
C THR A 326 -5.66 26.66 -4.12
N SER A 327 -6.95 26.45 -4.27
CA SER A 327 -7.93 26.73 -3.21
C SER A 327 -8.15 25.55 -2.25
N TRP A 328 -7.27 24.52 -2.29
CA TRP A 328 -7.40 23.36 -1.43
C TRP A 328 -6.99 23.70 0.00
N ASP A 329 -7.67 23.11 0.95
CA ASP A 329 -7.34 23.25 2.36
C ASP A 329 -6.08 22.49 2.74
N TRP A 330 -5.52 22.84 3.90
CA TRP A 330 -4.29 22.26 4.44
C TRP A 330 -4.29 20.73 4.46
N LEU A 331 -5.41 20.12 4.89
CA LEU A 331 -5.50 18.68 5.05
C LEU A 331 -5.44 17.97 3.70
N THR A 332 -6.17 18.47 2.69
CA THR A 332 -6.12 17.95 1.33
C THR A 332 -4.69 18.05 0.77
N CYS A 333 -4.05 19.22 0.92
CA CYS A 333 -2.69 19.43 0.46
C CYS A 333 -1.70 18.48 1.16
N LEU A 334 -1.82 18.31 2.48
CA LEU A 334 -0.98 17.39 3.25
C LEU A 334 -1.13 15.95 2.80
N LEU A 335 -2.37 15.49 2.60
CA LEU A 335 -2.64 14.11 2.16
C LEU A 335 -2.14 13.85 0.73
N VAL A 336 -2.31 14.81 -0.18
CA VAL A 336 -1.80 14.71 -1.58
C VAL A 336 -0.28 14.62 -1.62
N THR A 337 0.41 15.38 -0.78
CA THR A 337 1.89 15.50 -0.81
C THR A 337 2.60 14.54 0.12
N ALA A 338 1.88 13.90 1.04
CA ALA A 338 2.46 12.96 2.01
C ALA A 338 3.32 11.87 1.33
N PRO A 339 4.57 11.68 1.77
CA PRO A 339 5.51 10.74 1.14
C PRO A 339 5.28 9.27 1.56
N GLY A 340 4.04 8.89 1.82
CA GLY A 340 3.60 7.56 2.25
C GLY A 340 3.13 6.65 1.12
N GLY A 341 2.51 5.54 1.49
CA GLY A 341 1.80 4.68 0.56
C GLY A 341 0.52 5.35 0.05
N SER A 342 0.25 5.23 -1.25
CA SER A 342 -0.91 5.88 -1.87
C SER A 342 -2.23 5.41 -1.26
N ALA A 343 -2.39 4.09 -1.10
CA ALA A 343 -3.61 3.49 -0.55
C ALA A 343 -3.90 3.98 0.87
N GLU A 344 -2.87 4.07 1.70
CA GLU A 344 -2.98 4.47 3.09
C GLU A 344 -3.42 5.95 3.21
N MET A 345 -2.86 6.84 2.37
CA MET A 345 -3.22 8.26 2.39
C MET A 345 -4.64 8.50 1.87
N ILE A 346 -5.04 7.78 0.84
CA ILE A 346 -6.40 7.85 0.32
C ILE A 346 -7.40 7.27 1.34
N LEU A 347 -7.03 6.20 2.06
CA LEU A 347 -7.85 5.69 3.18
C LEU A 347 -8.00 6.71 4.31
N VAL A 348 -6.94 7.46 4.64
CA VAL A 348 -7.04 8.56 5.62
C VAL A 348 -8.02 9.61 5.14
N SER A 349 -7.94 10.02 3.88
CA SER A 349 -8.87 10.95 3.26
C SER A 349 -10.31 10.45 3.34
N LEU A 350 -10.55 9.18 2.99
CA LEU A 350 -11.85 8.54 3.08
C LEU A 350 -12.37 8.48 4.53
N ALA A 351 -11.52 8.07 5.47
CA ALA A 351 -11.88 7.98 6.88
C ALA A 351 -12.23 9.34 7.51
N LEU A 352 -11.66 10.42 6.97
CA LEU A 352 -11.93 11.81 7.37
C LEU A 352 -13.09 12.41 6.57
N ASN A 353 -13.65 11.69 5.61
CA ASN A 353 -14.65 12.17 4.65
C ASN A 353 -14.21 13.48 3.97
N HIS A 354 -12.98 13.50 3.44
CA HIS A 354 -12.31 14.73 3.04
C HIS A 354 -11.62 14.62 1.68
N ASN A 355 -12.19 15.24 0.65
CA ASN A 355 -11.64 15.39 -0.72
C ASN A 355 -10.96 14.14 -1.30
N VAL A 356 -11.59 12.97 -1.17
CA VAL A 356 -11.06 11.65 -1.57
C VAL A 356 -10.65 11.66 -3.05
N GLU A 357 -11.41 12.33 -3.90
CA GLU A 357 -11.16 12.42 -5.35
C GLU A 357 -9.85 13.15 -5.65
N ILE A 358 -9.60 14.28 -4.99
CA ILE A 358 -8.37 15.09 -5.17
C ILE A 358 -7.17 14.28 -4.69
N VAL A 359 -7.25 13.68 -3.51
CA VAL A 359 -6.16 12.88 -2.94
C VAL A 359 -5.88 11.67 -3.81
N THR A 360 -6.91 10.96 -4.28
CA THR A 360 -6.78 9.79 -5.16
C THR A 360 -6.10 10.17 -6.47
N THR A 361 -6.56 11.26 -7.12
CA THR A 361 -6.00 11.72 -8.39
C THR A 361 -4.54 12.17 -8.24
N GLY A 362 -4.22 12.91 -7.18
CA GLY A 362 -2.85 13.33 -6.90
C GLY A 362 -1.88 12.15 -6.73
N HIS A 363 -2.31 11.12 -5.99
CA HIS A 363 -1.52 9.89 -5.82
C HIS A 363 -1.41 9.08 -7.12
N LEU A 364 -2.44 9.04 -7.95
CA LEU A 364 -2.41 8.36 -9.25
C LEU A 364 -1.42 9.04 -10.19
N VAL A 365 -1.51 10.36 -10.33
CA VAL A 365 -0.57 11.14 -11.15
C VAL A 365 0.87 10.94 -10.67
N ARG A 366 1.10 11.00 -9.36
CA ARG A 366 2.42 10.76 -8.76
C ARG A 366 2.94 9.37 -9.08
N LEU A 367 2.11 8.33 -8.95
CA LEU A 367 2.51 6.96 -9.27
C LEU A 367 2.92 6.81 -10.73
N ILE A 368 2.11 7.34 -11.65
CA ILE A 368 2.42 7.30 -13.09
C ILE A 368 3.72 8.05 -13.37
N ALA A 369 3.86 9.26 -12.84
CA ALA A 369 5.05 10.07 -13.06
C ALA A 369 6.34 9.43 -12.52
N ILE A 370 6.30 8.86 -11.30
CA ILE A 370 7.45 8.18 -10.72
C ILE A 370 7.84 6.96 -11.55
N ASN A 371 6.87 6.09 -11.90
CA ASN A 371 7.18 4.87 -12.65
C ASN A 371 7.65 5.18 -14.08
N SER A 372 7.08 6.18 -14.73
CA SER A 372 7.51 6.61 -16.07
C SER A 372 8.90 7.28 -16.07
N SER A 373 9.24 7.99 -15.00
CA SER A 373 10.55 8.65 -14.87
C SER A 373 11.65 7.71 -14.33
N LEU A 374 11.29 6.55 -13.77
CA LEU A 374 12.22 5.62 -13.13
C LEU A 374 13.40 5.19 -14.03
N PRO A 375 13.22 4.80 -15.32
CA PRO A 375 14.34 4.46 -16.19
C PRO A 375 15.34 5.59 -16.37
N LEU A 376 14.86 6.83 -16.47
CA LEU A 376 15.71 8.02 -16.59
C LEU A 376 16.55 8.23 -15.32
N TRP A 377 15.92 8.13 -14.14
CA TRP A 377 16.61 8.28 -12.87
C TRP A 377 17.68 7.20 -12.67
N LEU A 378 17.34 5.95 -12.97
CA LEU A 378 18.29 4.83 -12.90
C LEU A 378 19.49 5.03 -13.83
N PHE A 379 19.26 5.51 -15.05
CA PHE A 379 20.34 5.83 -16.01
C PHE A 379 21.26 6.93 -15.47
N LEU A 380 20.68 8.03 -14.97
CA LEU A 380 21.44 9.17 -14.44
C LEU A 380 22.28 8.73 -13.22
N PHE A 381 21.69 8.08 -12.24
CA PHE A 381 22.39 7.72 -11.01
C PHE A 381 23.47 6.68 -11.23
N ARG A 382 23.29 5.72 -12.15
CA ARG A 382 24.35 4.80 -12.55
C ARG A 382 25.55 5.50 -13.12
N ARG A 383 25.33 6.52 -13.95
CA ARG A 383 26.42 7.29 -14.54
C ARG A 383 27.25 8.03 -13.48
N PHE A 384 26.59 8.57 -12.47
CA PHE A 384 27.28 9.24 -11.35
C PHE A 384 28.00 8.24 -10.41
N ASP A 385 27.44 7.07 -10.17
CA ASP A 385 28.06 6.02 -9.34
C ASP A 385 29.37 5.49 -10.00
N SER A 386 29.36 5.23 -11.31
CA SER A 386 30.54 4.78 -12.04
C SER A 386 31.69 5.80 -12.09
N GLN A 387 31.37 7.09 -12.01
CA GLN A 387 32.39 8.14 -11.94
C GLN A 387 33.01 8.26 -10.54
N SER A 388 32.26 7.93 -9.48
CA SER A 388 32.76 7.97 -8.10
C SER A 388 33.62 6.76 -7.73
N GLU A 389 33.56 5.65 -8.47
CA GLU A 389 34.44 4.48 -8.31
C GLU A 389 35.77 4.66 -9.07
N LEU A 390 35.88 5.65 -9.97
CA LEU A 390 37.08 5.95 -10.76
C LEU A 390 37.88 7.16 -10.23
N SER A 391 37.38 7.88 -9.25
CA SER A 391 37.99 9.02 -8.54
C SER A 391 38.43 8.65 -7.12
#